data_d1de11659c7be19457f410379d1aa780
#
_entry.id   d1de11659c7be19457f410379d1aa780
#
_cell.length_a   1.000
_cell.length_b   1.000
_cell.length_c   1.000
_cell.angle_alpha   90.00
_cell.angle_beta   90.00
_cell.angle_gamma   90.00
#
_symmetry.space_group_name_H-M   'P 1'
#
loop_
_entity.id
_entity.type
_entity.pdbx_description
1 polymer ?
#
loop_
_entity_poly.entity_id
_entity_poly.type
_entity_poly.pdbx_seq_one_letter_code
_entity_poly.pdbx_strand_id
1 'polypeptide(L)'
;MTSTRRHPATMPRVAVIYHSRRGTMLRLAVAAAEGAAARGARVRLLRVVDDGPGPSQRRRHAAVDTEHSVASPEDVRWADGLVLATPTYFGNVSAPFKRFLDSTARLWARGLLADRVVTAMTSAECDYGGREATLLSLYQTAWHWGSWVLGADLTDPGHARASSNPYGLSVNYRSEEQESALDVDTARAQGARLAEFAARTPRPRCLSSPRPMRGPARVTVVHHALHDTVRVMAQECAAGARELGAEVRLRRVPDGATVPGGARSTVKGPPSALPATKRDLEWADAVVFGSLARLGAPAAPLVDFLQQLPEGAGPLTDKAASSFVVTPQPHAGSESALLAIHHLLFHGGAVVAPPGYTDPASFAAGGNPYGSAHALSHGALPSPAALEAVRYQGQRAAVVGDLLRRTDRAPCRLPVSGTREDPHIEHTRRTDRTHHIAGKATS
;
A
#
# COMPACT_ATOMS: atom_id res chain seq x y z
N MET A 1 24.84 -25.42 -25.49
CA MET A 1 23.63 -24.63 -25.76
C MET A 1 22.49 -25.21 -24.92
N THR A 2 22.33 -24.73 -23.68
CA THR A 2 21.28 -25.15 -22.77
C THR A 2 20.10 -24.19 -22.94
N SER A 3 19.07 -24.70 -23.65
CA SER A 3 17.79 -24.03 -23.81
C SER A 3 17.15 -23.84 -22.44
N THR A 4 17.17 -22.63 -21.91
CA THR A 4 16.36 -22.22 -20.76
C THR A 4 14.89 -22.30 -21.15
N ARG A 5 14.21 -23.40 -20.82
CA ARG A 5 12.76 -23.51 -20.91
C ARG A 5 12.15 -22.38 -20.07
N ARG A 6 11.67 -21.33 -20.72
CA ARG A 6 10.76 -20.36 -20.10
C ARG A 6 9.54 -21.17 -19.66
N HIS A 7 9.32 -21.31 -18.35
CA HIS A 7 8.01 -21.77 -17.85
C HIS A 7 6.95 -20.83 -18.43
N PRO A 8 5.86 -21.37 -19.01
CA PRO A 8 4.76 -20.52 -19.46
C PRO A 8 4.30 -19.68 -18.27
N ALA A 9 4.31 -18.37 -18.46
CA ALA A 9 3.81 -17.43 -17.46
C ALA A 9 2.36 -17.84 -17.14
N THR A 10 2.12 -18.31 -15.92
CA THR A 10 0.76 -18.67 -15.49
C THR A 10 -0.06 -17.40 -15.49
N MET A 11 -1.19 -17.38 -16.20
CA MET A 11 -2.14 -16.26 -16.22
C MET A 11 -2.49 -15.86 -14.78
N PRO A 12 -2.30 -14.59 -14.36
CA PRO A 12 -2.68 -14.14 -13.04
C PRO A 12 -4.20 -14.22 -12.83
N ARG A 13 -4.62 -14.53 -11.62
CA ARG A 13 -6.03 -14.59 -11.24
C ARG A 13 -6.37 -13.35 -10.43
N VAL A 14 -7.29 -12.55 -10.94
CA VAL A 14 -7.74 -11.32 -10.29
C VAL A 14 -9.21 -11.45 -9.89
N ALA A 15 -9.52 -11.21 -8.61
CA ALA A 15 -10.88 -11.06 -8.15
C ALA A 15 -11.16 -9.58 -7.88
N VAL A 16 -12.16 -9.04 -8.54
CA VAL A 16 -12.70 -7.71 -8.30
C VAL A 16 -13.97 -7.89 -7.47
N ILE A 17 -13.90 -7.53 -6.20
CA ILE A 17 -14.98 -7.73 -5.22
C ILE A 17 -15.53 -6.38 -4.86
N TYR A 18 -16.84 -6.17 -5.09
CA TYR A 18 -17.45 -4.87 -4.88
C TYR A 18 -18.77 -4.95 -4.12
N HIS A 19 -19.08 -3.85 -3.42
CA HIS A 19 -20.40 -3.52 -2.93
C HIS A 19 -20.84 -2.20 -3.54
N SER A 20 -22.03 -2.16 -4.13
CA SER A 20 -22.56 -0.95 -4.77
C SER A 20 -24.06 -0.80 -4.50
N ARG A 21 -24.48 0.38 -4.01
CA ARG A 21 -25.89 0.70 -3.80
C ARG A 21 -26.48 1.59 -4.89
N ARG A 22 -25.63 2.40 -5.53
CA ARG A 22 -26.03 3.44 -6.47
C ARG A 22 -25.35 3.32 -7.84
N GLY A 23 -24.69 2.20 -8.12
CA GLY A 23 -24.04 1.94 -9.40
C GLY A 23 -22.57 2.39 -9.49
N THR A 24 -22.13 3.48 -8.83
CA THR A 24 -20.76 4.01 -8.96
C THR A 24 -19.70 2.95 -8.73
N MET A 25 -19.75 2.21 -7.63
CA MET A 25 -18.73 1.18 -7.35
C MET A 25 -18.80 0.01 -8.32
N LEU A 26 -19.99 -0.32 -8.85
CA LEU A 26 -20.14 -1.34 -9.90
C LEU A 26 -19.40 -0.93 -11.18
N ARG A 27 -19.59 0.30 -11.66
CA ARG A 27 -18.96 0.78 -12.90
C ARG A 27 -17.43 0.82 -12.77
N LEU A 28 -16.90 1.32 -11.63
CA LEU A 28 -15.47 1.29 -11.38
C LEU A 28 -14.93 -0.14 -11.27
N ALA A 29 -15.68 -1.06 -10.67
CA ALA A 29 -15.30 -2.46 -10.57
C ALA A 29 -15.29 -3.16 -11.95
N VAL A 30 -16.27 -2.86 -12.82
CA VAL A 30 -16.28 -3.33 -14.22
C VAL A 30 -15.04 -2.83 -14.95
N ALA A 31 -14.75 -1.53 -14.88
CA ALA A 31 -13.59 -0.95 -15.54
C ALA A 31 -12.27 -1.57 -15.04
N ALA A 32 -12.13 -1.79 -13.73
CA ALA A 32 -10.97 -2.48 -13.19
C ALA A 32 -10.84 -3.93 -13.67
N ALA A 33 -11.97 -4.64 -13.79
CA ALA A 33 -12.01 -6.00 -14.32
C ALA A 33 -11.56 -6.04 -15.80
N GLU A 34 -12.04 -5.10 -16.62
CA GLU A 34 -11.61 -4.91 -18.01
C GLU A 34 -10.11 -4.63 -18.11
N GLY A 35 -9.60 -3.72 -17.27
CA GLY A 35 -8.17 -3.40 -17.24
C GLY A 35 -7.30 -4.60 -16.86
N ALA A 36 -7.71 -5.38 -15.88
CA ALA A 36 -7.02 -6.61 -15.50
C ALA A 36 -7.07 -7.68 -16.61
N ALA A 37 -8.22 -7.86 -17.26
CA ALA A 37 -8.37 -8.80 -18.38
C ALA A 37 -7.52 -8.38 -19.58
N ALA A 38 -7.42 -7.09 -19.89
CA ALA A 38 -6.57 -6.56 -20.97
C ALA A 38 -5.07 -6.85 -20.74
N ARG A 39 -4.65 -7.14 -19.48
CA ARG A 39 -3.30 -7.60 -19.12
C ARG A 39 -3.17 -9.12 -19.05
N GLY A 40 -4.15 -9.85 -19.62
CA GLY A 40 -4.13 -11.31 -19.68
C GLY A 40 -4.45 -11.98 -18.33
N ALA A 41 -5.09 -11.31 -17.40
CA ALA A 41 -5.55 -11.93 -16.18
C ALA A 41 -6.85 -12.73 -16.40
N ARG A 42 -6.97 -13.87 -15.70
CA ARG A 42 -8.28 -14.50 -15.50
C ARG A 42 -9.02 -13.73 -14.40
N VAL A 43 -10.14 -13.11 -14.75
CA VAL A 43 -10.87 -12.21 -13.85
C VAL A 43 -12.15 -12.85 -13.35
N ARG A 44 -12.48 -12.60 -12.07
CA ARG A 44 -13.80 -12.78 -11.48
C ARG A 44 -14.30 -11.43 -10.99
N LEU A 45 -15.44 -10.99 -11.50
CA LEU A 45 -16.15 -9.80 -11.01
C LEU A 45 -17.29 -10.26 -10.11
N LEU A 46 -17.25 -9.86 -8.82
CA LEU A 46 -18.04 -10.48 -7.75
C LEU A 46 -18.68 -9.40 -6.88
N ARG A 47 -19.98 -9.53 -6.65
CA ARG A 47 -20.72 -8.61 -5.79
C ARG A 47 -20.82 -9.10 -4.35
N VAL A 48 -20.79 -8.18 -3.40
CA VAL A 48 -21.15 -8.44 -2.00
C VAL A 48 -22.64 -8.16 -1.83
N VAL A 49 -23.36 -9.13 -1.25
CA VAL A 49 -24.80 -9.01 -1.04
C VAL A 49 -25.13 -8.00 0.07
N ASP A 50 -26.10 -7.14 -0.18
CA ASP A 50 -26.67 -6.24 0.81
C ASP A 50 -27.95 -6.84 1.41
N ASP A 51 -27.81 -7.49 2.55
CA ASP A 51 -28.92 -8.09 3.31
C ASP A 51 -29.66 -7.06 4.18
N GLY A 52 -29.65 -5.79 3.77
CA GLY A 52 -30.24 -4.68 4.52
C GLY A 52 -31.67 -4.95 5.05
N PRO A 53 -32.10 -4.25 6.12
CA PRO A 53 -33.20 -4.66 7.00
C PRO A 53 -34.63 -4.52 6.44
N GLY A 54 -34.84 -4.32 5.16
CA GLY A 54 -36.21 -4.15 4.64
C GLY A 54 -36.47 -4.67 3.23
N PRO A 55 -37.69 -5.25 2.97
CA PRO A 55 -38.05 -5.74 1.63
C PRO A 55 -38.03 -4.65 0.55
N SER A 56 -38.37 -3.39 0.90
CA SER A 56 -38.37 -2.25 -0.01
C SER A 56 -36.98 -1.78 -0.37
N GLN A 57 -36.00 -1.84 0.57
CA GLN A 57 -34.63 -1.53 0.29
C GLN A 57 -33.97 -2.67 -0.50
N ARG A 58 -34.26 -3.93 -0.18
CA ARG A 58 -33.76 -5.09 -0.94
C ARG A 58 -34.17 -5.03 -2.42
N ARG A 59 -35.42 -4.61 -2.73
CA ARG A 59 -35.89 -4.48 -4.12
C ARG A 59 -35.18 -3.36 -4.88
N ARG A 60 -34.91 -2.22 -4.25
CA ARG A 60 -34.18 -1.10 -4.89
C ARG A 60 -32.69 -1.45 -5.15
N HIS A 61 -32.09 -2.25 -4.28
CA HIS A 61 -30.68 -2.66 -4.40
C HIS A 61 -30.52 -3.86 -5.33
N ALA A 62 -31.49 -4.78 -5.36
CA ALA A 62 -31.50 -5.93 -6.27
C ALA A 62 -31.63 -5.53 -7.74
N ALA A 63 -32.26 -4.37 -8.02
CA ALA A 63 -32.41 -3.89 -9.40
C ALA A 63 -31.10 -3.38 -10.01
N VAL A 64 -30.07 -3.09 -9.19
CA VAL A 64 -28.80 -2.51 -9.67
C VAL A 64 -27.83 -3.59 -10.16
N ASP A 65 -27.92 -4.83 -9.63
CA ASP A 65 -26.96 -5.87 -10.04
C ASP A 65 -27.43 -7.29 -9.69
N THR A 66 -28.00 -7.99 -10.65
CA THR A 66 -28.30 -9.44 -10.59
C THR A 66 -27.37 -10.26 -11.50
N GLU A 67 -26.57 -9.61 -12.32
CA GLU A 67 -25.77 -10.29 -13.36
C GLU A 67 -24.49 -10.92 -12.81
N HIS A 68 -23.91 -10.35 -11.73
CA HIS A 68 -22.63 -10.82 -11.21
C HIS A 68 -22.79 -11.81 -10.06
N SER A 69 -21.92 -12.83 -10.05
CA SER A 69 -21.88 -13.84 -8.99
C SER A 69 -21.60 -13.22 -7.62
N VAL A 70 -22.14 -13.85 -6.58
CA VAL A 70 -21.91 -13.43 -5.19
C VAL A 70 -20.50 -13.81 -4.75
N ALA A 71 -19.80 -12.88 -4.11
CA ALA A 71 -18.47 -13.10 -3.58
C ALA A 71 -18.48 -14.10 -2.40
N SER A 72 -17.50 -14.97 -2.38
CA SER A 72 -17.26 -15.95 -1.31
C SER A 72 -15.82 -15.86 -0.80
N PRO A 73 -15.52 -16.35 0.42
CA PRO A 73 -14.14 -16.45 0.91
C PRO A 73 -13.21 -17.23 -0.03
N GLU A 74 -13.72 -18.24 -0.72
CA GLU A 74 -12.95 -19.04 -1.66
C GLU A 74 -12.50 -18.22 -2.90
N ASP A 75 -13.20 -17.14 -3.26
CA ASP A 75 -12.77 -16.24 -4.32
C ASP A 75 -11.54 -15.42 -3.89
N VAL A 76 -11.48 -15.02 -2.61
CA VAL A 76 -10.28 -14.40 -2.04
C VAL A 76 -9.11 -15.40 -2.07
N ARG A 77 -9.36 -16.65 -1.69
CA ARG A 77 -8.34 -17.71 -1.74
C ARG A 77 -7.88 -18.00 -3.18
N TRP A 78 -8.79 -17.99 -4.14
CA TRP A 78 -8.50 -18.26 -5.55
C TRP A 78 -7.63 -17.19 -6.18
N ALA A 79 -7.84 -15.91 -5.84
CA ALA A 79 -7.18 -14.78 -6.50
C ALA A 79 -5.68 -14.68 -6.18
N ASP A 80 -4.87 -14.19 -7.10
CA ASP A 80 -3.48 -13.75 -6.92
C ASP A 80 -3.45 -12.26 -6.61
N GLY A 81 -4.39 -11.49 -7.19
CA GLY A 81 -4.63 -10.08 -6.95
C GLY A 81 -6.09 -9.80 -6.60
N LEU A 82 -6.33 -8.82 -5.75
CA LEU A 82 -7.65 -8.40 -5.27
C LEU A 82 -7.87 -6.92 -5.47
N VAL A 83 -8.97 -6.56 -6.11
CA VAL A 83 -9.55 -5.20 -6.04
C VAL A 83 -10.69 -5.25 -5.02
N LEU A 84 -10.60 -4.45 -3.97
CA LEU A 84 -11.63 -4.31 -2.96
C LEU A 84 -12.34 -2.97 -3.15
N ALA A 85 -13.62 -2.99 -3.54
CA ALA A 85 -14.36 -1.80 -3.94
C ALA A 85 -15.64 -1.64 -3.11
N THR A 86 -15.71 -0.58 -2.29
CA THR A 86 -16.84 -0.33 -1.38
C THR A 86 -17.12 1.16 -1.23
N PRO A 87 -18.40 1.59 -1.11
CA PRO A 87 -18.68 2.96 -0.74
C PRO A 87 -18.22 3.24 0.71
N THR A 88 -17.92 4.51 0.97
CA THR A 88 -17.59 5.02 2.30
C THR A 88 -18.86 5.33 3.10
N TYR A 89 -18.92 4.81 4.31
CA TYR A 89 -19.93 5.17 5.31
C TYR A 89 -19.24 5.56 6.62
N PHE A 90 -19.37 6.84 7.01
CA PHE A 90 -18.74 7.37 8.22
C PHE A 90 -17.24 7.06 8.30
N GLY A 91 -16.53 7.18 7.18
CA GLY A 91 -15.09 6.90 7.10
C GLY A 91 -14.70 5.42 7.17
N ASN A 92 -15.67 4.51 7.03
CA ASN A 92 -15.46 3.06 7.10
C ASN A 92 -16.03 2.35 5.86
N VAL A 93 -15.66 1.09 5.71
CA VAL A 93 -16.25 0.18 4.73
C VAL A 93 -17.74 -0.01 5.01
N SER A 94 -18.53 -0.30 4.00
CA SER A 94 -19.94 -0.62 4.19
C SER A 94 -20.13 -1.88 5.04
N ALA A 95 -21.18 -1.92 5.84
CA ALA A 95 -21.46 -3.07 6.71
C ALA A 95 -21.57 -4.42 5.97
N PRO A 96 -22.21 -4.51 4.77
CA PRO A 96 -22.18 -5.72 3.98
C PRO A 96 -20.75 -6.15 3.59
N PHE A 97 -19.91 -5.20 3.18
CA PHE A 97 -18.53 -5.48 2.80
C PHE A 97 -17.71 -5.94 4.01
N LYS A 98 -17.91 -5.34 5.19
CA LYS A 98 -17.25 -5.77 6.42
C LYS A 98 -17.65 -7.20 6.80
N ARG A 99 -18.93 -7.55 6.72
CA ARG A 99 -19.38 -8.94 6.95
C ARG A 99 -18.71 -9.93 5.99
N PHE A 100 -18.57 -9.55 4.72
CA PHE A 100 -17.82 -10.35 3.75
C PHE A 100 -16.35 -10.54 4.18
N LEU A 101 -15.66 -9.46 4.56
CA LEU A 101 -14.27 -9.55 5.04
C LEU A 101 -14.17 -10.46 6.27
N ASP A 102 -15.07 -10.35 7.24
CA ASP A 102 -15.09 -11.19 8.44
C ASP A 102 -15.34 -12.67 8.13
N SER A 103 -16.09 -12.98 7.08
CA SER A 103 -16.32 -14.35 6.64
C SER A 103 -15.05 -15.09 6.20
N THR A 104 -13.98 -14.35 5.89
CA THR A 104 -12.68 -14.92 5.51
C THR A 104 -11.85 -15.45 6.68
N ALA A 105 -12.26 -15.25 7.93
CA ALA A 105 -11.50 -15.54 9.14
C ALA A 105 -11.00 -17.01 9.21
N ARG A 106 -11.80 -17.98 8.75
CA ARG A 106 -11.37 -19.40 8.71
C ARG A 106 -10.22 -19.66 7.75
N LEU A 107 -10.17 -18.95 6.61
CA LEU A 107 -9.08 -19.05 5.65
C LEU A 107 -7.83 -18.35 6.18
N TRP A 108 -8.02 -17.19 6.83
CA TRP A 108 -6.95 -16.46 7.49
C TRP A 108 -6.27 -17.30 8.57
N ALA A 109 -7.03 -17.92 9.48
CA ALA A 109 -6.49 -18.76 10.55
C ALA A 109 -5.66 -19.95 10.02
N ARG A 110 -5.84 -20.35 8.76
CA ARG A 110 -5.09 -21.41 8.07
C ARG A 110 -3.94 -20.86 7.21
N GLY A 111 -3.64 -19.56 7.26
CA GLY A 111 -2.61 -18.90 6.44
C GLY A 111 -2.90 -18.89 4.94
N LEU A 112 -4.14 -19.20 4.52
CA LEU A 112 -4.48 -19.36 3.10
C LEU A 112 -4.71 -18.05 2.34
N LEU A 113 -4.61 -16.91 3.01
CA LEU A 113 -4.83 -15.59 2.43
C LEU A 113 -3.53 -14.77 2.23
N ALA A 114 -2.39 -15.30 2.65
CA ALA A 114 -1.10 -14.63 2.52
C ALA A 114 -0.66 -14.42 1.05
N ASP A 115 0.27 -13.47 0.86
CA ASP A 115 1.00 -13.23 -0.38
C ASP A 115 0.13 -12.94 -1.62
N ARG A 116 -0.97 -12.21 -1.40
CA ARG A 116 -1.77 -11.59 -2.46
C ARG A 116 -1.43 -10.14 -2.61
N VAL A 117 -1.58 -9.62 -3.81
CA VAL A 117 -1.55 -8.17 -4.05
C VAL A 117 -2.96 -7.62 -3.90
N VAL A 118 -3.12 -6.60 -3.08
CA VAL A 118 -4.42 -5.97 -2.81
C VAL A 118 -4.35 -4.49 -3.17
N THR A 119 -5.35 -4.01 -3.87
CA THR A 119 -5.63 -2.59 -4.06
C THR A 119 -7.09 -2.30 -3.75
N ALA A 120 -7.44 -1.03 -3.53
CA ALA A 120 -8.80 -0.68 -3.12
C ALA A 120 -9.33 0.54 -3.86
N MET A 121 -10.66 0.63 -3.92
CA MET A 121 -11.43 1.74 -4.48
C MET A 121 -12.58 2.11 -3.56
N THR A 122 -12.91 3.40 -3.49
CA THR A 122 -14.04 3.87 -2.70
C THR A 122 -14.73 5.07 -3.31
N SER A 123 -15.96 5.34 -2.87
CA SER A 123 -16.70 6.54 -3.21
C SER A 123 -17.38 7.16 -1.98
N ALA A 124 -17.52 8.47 -1.96
CA ALA A 124 -18.26 9.22 -0.96
C ALA A 124 -19.06 10.35 -1.62
N GLU A 125 -19.94 11.00 -0.86
CA GLU A 125 -20.76 12.12 -1.38
C GLU A 125 -19.96 13.43 -1.50
N CYS A 126 -18.86 13.56 -0.73
CA CYS A 126 -18.03 14.77 -0.72
C CYS A 126 -16.54 14.44 -0.67
N ASP A 127 -15.70 15.43 -1.03
CA ASP A 127 -14.26 15.27 -1.20
C ASP A 127 -13.56 14.77 0.07
N TYR A 128 -13.93 15.28 1.21
CA TYR A 128 -13.33 14.94 2.52
C TYR A 128 -14.26 14.04 3.35
N GLY A 129 -15.08 13.21 2.71
CA GLY A 129 -16.06 12.33 3.34
C GLY A 129 -15.51 11.04 3.95
N GLY A 130 -14.21 10.97 4.29
CA GLY A 130 -13.59 9.79 4.90
C GLY A 130 -13.12 8.74 3.90
N ARG A 131 -12.89 9.11 2.64
CA ARG A 131 -12.45 8.19 1.57
C ARG A 131 -11.09 7.57 1.88
N GLU A 132 -10.12 8.37 2.36
CA GLU A 132 -8.80 7.89 2.76
C GLU A 132 -8.90 6.88 3.90
N ALA A 133 -9.64 7.20 4.95
CA ALA A 133 -9.86 6.32 6.10
C ALA A 133 -10.46 4.97 5.68
N THR A 134 -11.41 4.98 4.73
CA THR A 134 -12.03 3.76 4.20
C THR A 134 -11.01 2.88 3.45
N LEU A 135 -10.18 3.47 2.58
CA LEU A 135 -9.13 2.73 1.88
C LEU A 135 -8.13 2.13 2.86
N LEU A 136 -7.67 2.91 3.84
CA LEU A 136 -6.74 2.46 4.87
C LEU A 136 -7.31 1.34 5.74
N SER A 137 -8.61 1.38 6.07
CA SER A 137 -9.27 0.32 6.84
C SER A 137 -9.34 -1.01 6.07
N LEU A 138 -9.51 -0.97 4.74
CA LEU A 138 -9.40 -2.16 3.88
C LEU A 138 -7.99 -2.75 3.93
N TYR A 139 -6.98 -1.91 3.91
CA TYR A 139 -5.58 -2.34 3.94
C TYR A 139 -5.16 -2.93 5.29
N GLN A 140 -5.71 -2.43 6.39
CA GLN A 140 -5.52 -3.09 7.69
C GLN A 140 -5.96 -4.55 7.64
N THR A 141 -7.13 -4.84 7.05
CA THR A 141 -7.57 -6.22 6.84
C THR A 141 -6.61 -7.01 5.93
N ALA A 142 -6.16 -6.42 4.82
CA ALA A 142 -5.23 -7.05 3.90
C ALA A 142 -3.89 -7.41 4.57
N TRP A 143 -3.37 -6.54 5.44
CA TRP A 143 -2.14 -6.82 6.19
C TRP A 143 -2.34 -7.92 7.25
N HIS A 144 -3.50 -8.01 7.89
CA HIS A 144 -3.81 -9.17 8.74
C HIS A 144 -3.77 -10.47 7.94
N TRP A 145 -4.19 -10.46 6.68
CA TRP A 145 -4.05 -11.63 5.81
C TRP A 145 -2.60 -11.94 5.41
N GLY A 146 -1.67 -11.03 5.63
CA GLY A 146 -0.30 -11.11 5.13
C GLY A 146 -0.18 -10.79 3.65
N SER A 147 -1.10 -9.98 3.12
CA SER A 147 -1.09 -9.53 1.74
C SER A 147 -0.17 -8.32 1.55
N TRP A 148 0.25 -8.07 0.31
CA TRP A 148 0.96 -6.87 -0.09
C TRP A 148 -0.03 -5.84 -0.59
N VAL A 149 0.12 -4.60 -0.19
CA VAL A 149 -0.80 -3.54 -0.59
C VAL A 149 -0.16 -2.66 -1.64
N LEU A 150 -0.84 -2.57 -2.77
CA LEU A 150 -0.50 -1.71 -3.89
C LEU A 150 -1.39 -0.47 -3.83
N GLY A 151 -0.83 0.67 -3.48
CA GLY A 151 -1.50 1.97 -3.53
C GLY A 151 -1.76 2.42 -4.97
N ALA A 152 -2.13 3.66 -5.13
CA ALA A 152 -2.31 4.28 -6.45
C ALA A 152 -1.01 4.32 -7.26
N ASP A 153 -1.13 4.41 -8.57
CA ASP A 153 -0.01 4.77 -9.44
C ASP A 153 0.15 6.29 -9.48
N LEU A 154 1.01 6.81 -8.62
CA LEU A 154 1.28 8.24 -8.55
C LEU A 154 2.08 8.76 -9.77
N THR A 155 2.52 7.88 -10.65
CA THR A 155 3.17 8.24 -11.92
C THR A 155 2.18 8.34 -13.07
N ASP A 156 0.93 7.91 -12.86
CA ASP A 156 -0.14 8.03 -13.85
C ASP A 156 -0.79 9.44 -13.80
N PRO A 157 -0.66 10.24 -14.87
CA PRO A 157 -1.30 11.55 -14.93
C PRO A 157 -2.83 11.47 -14.84
N GLY A 158 -3.44 10.35 -15.24
CA GLY A 158 -4.88 10.10 -15.11
C GLY A 158 -5.29 10.05 -13.64
N HIS A 159 -4.55 9.30 -12.83
CA HIS A 159 -4.79 9.20 -11.39
C HIS A 159 -4.65 10.56 -10.69
N ALA A 160 -3.61 11.33 -11.01
CA ALA A 160 -3.40 12.65 -10.42
C ALA A 160 -4.57 13.62 -10.69
N ARG A 161 -5.23 13.51 -11.84
CA ARG A 161 -6.41 14.32 -12.19
C ARG A 161 -7.73 13.78 -11.62
N ALA A 162 -7.87 12.45 -11.52
CA ALA A 162 -9.10 11.83 -11.04
C ALA A 162 -9.25 11.89 -9.53
N SER A 163 -8.20 11.60 -8.79
CA SER A 163 -8.28 11.35 -7.36
C SER A 163 -7.15 11.97 -6.55
N SER A 164 -5.92 11.96 -7.05
CA SER A 164 -4.69 12.31 -6.31
C SER A 164 -4.49 11.56 -4.99
N ASN A 165 -5.30 10.53 -4.69
CA ASN A 165 -5.26 9.81 -3.43
C ASN A 165 -4.19 8.71 -3.48
N PRO A 166 -3.11 8.77 -2.70
CA PRO A 166 -1.99 7.82 -2.78
C PRO A 166 -2.39 6.40 -2.34
N TYR A 167 -3.47 6.28 -1.60
CA TYR A 167 -3.92 4.99 -1.09
C TYR A 167 -4.74 4.17 -2.11
N GLY A 168 -5.29 4.80 -3.16
CA GLY A 168 -6.08 4.12 -4.18
C GLY A 168 -7.09 5.05 -4.85
N LEU A 169 -7.92 4.53 -5.74
CA LEU A 169 -8.92 5.35 -6.40
C LEU A 169 -10.05 5.70 -5.43
N SER A 170 -10.30 6.99 -5.29
CA SER A 170 -11.41 7.49 -4.49
C SER A 170 -12.16 8.60 -5.23
N VAL A 171 -13.44 8.40 -5.47
CA VAL A 171 -14.26 9.29 -6.28
C VAL A 171 -15.42 9.88 -5.50
N ASN A 172 -15.96 11.01 -5.97
CA ASN A 172 -17.23 11.51 -5.48
C ASN A 172 -18.35 10.69 -6.10
N TYR A 173 -19.36 10.38 -5.28
CA TYR A 173 -20.60 9.84 -5.81
C TYR A 173 -21.21 10.89 -6.75
N ARG A 174 -21.50 10.46 -7.97
CA ARG A 174 -22.19 11.26 -8.98
C ARG A 174 -23.33 10.43 -9.56
N SER A 175 -24.39 11.09 -10.05
CA SER A 175 -25.40 10.40 -10.85
C SER A 175 -24.77 9.80 -12.10
N GLU A 176 -25.43 8.82 -12.71
CA GLU A 176 -24.93 8.16 -13.94
C GLU A 176 -24.55 9.14 -15.05
N GLU A 177 -25.30 10.25 -15.14
CA GLU A 177 -25.09 11.31 -16.13
C GLU A 177 -23.85 12.20 -15.84
N GLN A 178 -23.31 12.16 -14.61
CA GLN A 178 -22.21 13.01 -14.15
C GLN A 178 -20.91 12.24 -13.92
N GLU A 179 -20.88 10.94 -14.24
CA GLU A 179 -19.67 10.15 -14.03
C GLU A 179 -18.57 10.60 -14.98
N SER A 180 -17.39 10.81 -14.42
CA SER A 180 -16.24 11.21 -15.19
C SER A 180 -15.67 10.01 -15.94
N ALA A 181 -15.51 10.10 -17.25
CA ALA A 181 -14.76 9.11 -18.04
C ALA A 181 -13.35 8.90 -17.48
N LEU A 182 -12.79 9.93 -16.88
CA LEU A 182 -11.47 9.89 -16.24
C LEU A 182 -11.45 8.95 -15.02
N ASP A 183 -12.52 8.91 -14.21
CA ASP A 183 -12.61 7.99 -13.05
C ASP A 183 -12.66 6.53 -13.52
N VAL A 184 -13.40 6.25 -14.59
CA VAL A 184 -13.51 4.93 -15.23
C VAL A 184 -12.17 4.49 -15.82
N ASP A 185 -11.48 5.38 -16.54
CA ASP A 185 -10.17 5.09 -17.14
C ASP A 185 -9.11 4.87 -16.06
N THR A 186 -9.15 5.63 -14.97
CA THR A 186 -8.26 5.44 -13.82
C THR A 186 -8.54 4.10 -13.12
N ALA A 187 -9.80 3.70 -12.97
CA ALA A 187 -10.14 2.38 -12.45
C ALA A 187 -9.61 1.26 -13.34
N ARG A 188 -9.73 1.42 -14.66
CA ARG A 188 -9.18 0.48 -15.66
C ARG A 188 -7.65 0.37 -15.53
N ALA A 189 -6.96 1.50 -15.42
CA ALA A 189 -5.50 1.54 -15.22
C ALA A 189 -5.08 0.85 -13.91
N GLN A 190 -5.82 1.08 -12.81
CA GLN A 190 -5.55 0.44 -11.53
C GLN A 190 -5.73 -1.09 -11.59
N GLY A 191 -6.77 -1.59 -12.27
CA GLY A 191 -6.97 -3.02 -12.50
C GLY A 191 -5.86 -3.64 -13.35
N ALA A 192 -5.44 -2.95 -14.41
CA ALA A 192 -4.32 -3.37 -15.25
C ALA A 192 -3.00 -3.47 -14.46
N ARG A 193 -2.68 -2.44 -13.65
CA ARG A 193 -1.50 -2.44 -12.79
C ARG A 193 -1.55 -3.56 -11.75
N LEU A 194 -2.70 -3.81 -11.12
CA LEU A 194 -2.84 -4.93 -10.19
C LEU A 194 -2.54 -6.28 -10.86
N ALA A 195 -3.02 -6.51 -12.08
CA ALA A 195 -2.76 -7.75 -12.81
C ALA A 195 -1.26 -7.97 -13.08
N GLU A 196 -0.52 -6.90 -13.39
CA GLU A 196 0.94 -6.95 -13.58
C GLU A 196 1.66 -7.38 -12.29
N PHE A 197 1.24 -6.87 -11.15
CA PHE A 197 1.81 -7.25 -9.86
C PHE A 197 1.35 -8.66 -9.45
N ALA A 198 0.10 -9.02 -9.68
CA ALA A 198 -0.43 -10.35 -9.41
C ALA A 198 0.29 -11.46 -10.19
N ALA A 199 0.77 -11.16 -11.39
CA ALA A 199 1.58 -12.10 -12.18
C ALA A 199 2.92 -12.48 -11.52
N ARG A 200 3.37 -11.71 -10.54
CA ARG A 200 4.62 -11.93 -9.79
C ARG A 200 4.42 -12.73 -8.51
N THR A 201 3.16 -12.89 -8.06
CA THR A 201 2.87 -13.63 -6.82
C THR A 201 3.20 -15.11 -6.95
N PRO A 202 3.78 -15.74 -5.92
CA PRO A 202 4.18 -17.14 -5.96
C PRO A 202 2.96 -18.09 -5.93
N ARG A 203 3.09 -19.25 -6.61
CA ARG A 203 2.16 -20.38 -6.51
C ARG A 203 2.97 -21.68 -6.34
N PRO A 204 2.74 -22.53 -5.35
CA PRO A 204 1.82 -22.35 -4.22
C PRO A 204 2.30 -21.23 -3.29
N ARG A 205 1.35 -20.61 -2.58
CA ARG A 205 1.59 -19.50 -1.67
C ARG A 205 2.03 -20.03 -0.30
N CYS A 206 3.30 -20.16 -0.13
CA CYS A 206 3.91 -20.43 1.17
C CYS A 206 5.35 -19.90 1.10
N LEU A 207 5.59 -18.76 1.73
CA LEU A 207 6.94 -18.19 1.84
C LEU A 207 7.77 -18.90 2.92
N SER A 208 7.16 -19.81 3.70
CA SER A 208 7.85 -20.62 4.71
C SER A 208 8.80 -21.68 4.11
N SER A 209 8.77 -21.90 2.80
CA SER A 209 9.76 -22.75 2.12
C SER A 209 10.75 -21.86 1.38
N PRO A 210 12.07 -22.04 1.61
CA PRO A 210 13.07 -21.26 0.90
C PRO A 210 12.91 -21.46 -0.60
N ARG A 211 12.54 -20.41 -1.31
CA ARG A 211 12.46 -20.40 -2.75
C ARG A 211 13.81 -19.95 -3.29
N PRO A 212 14.37 -20.60 -4.33
CA PRO A 212 15.53 -20.06 -4.97
C PRO A 212 15.17 -18.68 -5.55
N MET A 213 15.83 -17.62 -5.04
CA MET A 213 15.70 -16.28 -5.59
C MET A 213 16.25 -16.26 -7.03
N ARG A 214 15.71 -15.38 -7.86
CA ARG A 214 16.17 -15.19 -9.25
C ARG A 214 17.59 -14.62 -9.35
N GLY A 215 18.14 -14.20 -8.18
CA GLY A 215 19.43 -13.61 -7.97
C GLY A 215 19.43 -12.88 -6.62
N PRO A 216 20.56 -12.35 -6.12
CA PRO A 216 20.59 -11.65 -4.85
C PRO A 216 19.65 -10.42 -4.91
N ALA A 217 18.59 -10.42 -4.09
CA ALA A 217 17.78 -9.24 -3.88
C ALA A 217 18.60 -8.18 -3.14
N ARG A 218 18.34 -6.91 -3.40
CA ARG A 218 18.99 -5.78 -2.76
C ARG A 218 18.08 -5.17 -1.70
N VAL A 219 18.46 -5.29 -0.44
CA VAL A 219 17.67 -4.80 0.69
C VAL A 219 18.39 -3.64 1.38
N THR A 220 17.71 -2.52 1.56
CA THR A 220 18.20 -1.44 2.41
C THR A 220 17.39 -1.42 3.70
N VAL A 221 18.07 -1.53 4.85
CA VAL A 221 17.48 -1.34 6.17
C VAL A 221 17.93 0.03 6.68
N VAL A 222 16.96 0.94 6.83
CA VAL A 222 17.19 2.31 7.31
C VAL A 222 16.62 2.43 8.72
N HIS A 223 17.41 2.88 9.68
CA HIS A 223 16.93 3.00 11.05
C HIS A 223 17.33 4.34 11.70
N HIS A 224 16.42 4.86 12.54
CA HIS A 224 16.72 5.96 13.43
C HIS A 224 16.89 5.41 14.86
N ALA A 225 18.13 5.38 15.34
CA ALA A 225 18.48 4.80 16.62
C ALA A 225 18.96 5.87 17.62
N LEU A 226 18.04 6.31 18.47
CA LEU A 226 18.38 6.95 19.76
C LEU A 226 18.67 5.91 20.84
N HIS A 227 18.22 4.66 20.64
CA HIS A 227 18.39 3.52 21.52
C HIS A 227 19.08 2.35 20.81
N ASP A 228 19.94 1.62 21.52
CA ASP A 228 20.58 0.40 21.03
C ASP A 228 19.57 -0.65 20.58
N THR A 229 18.39 -0.70 21.19
CA THR A 229 17.29 -1.61 20.84
C THR A 229 16.90 -1.52 19.36
N VAL A 230 16.71 -0.29 18.83
CA VAL A 230 16.38 -0.10 17.40
C VAL A 230 17.53 -0.56 16.51
N ARG A 231 18.77 -0.29 16.92
CA ARG A 231 19.96 -0.72 16.19
C ARG A 231 20.08 -2.25 16.15
N VAL A 232 19.86 -2.93 17.28
CA VAL A 232 19.90 -4.39 17.36
C VAL A 232 18.82 -5.01 16.46
N MET A 233 17.59 -4.52 16.51
CA MET A 233 16.52 -4.97 15.62
C MET A 233 16.85 -4.72 14.15
N ALA A 234 17.48 -3.59 13.79
CA ALA A 234 17.90 -3.32 12.42
C ALA A 234 18.99 -4.29 11.94
N GLN A 235 19.92 -4.65 12.83
CA GLN A 235 20.98 -5.65 12.55
C GLN A 235 20.37 -7.03 12.31
N GLU A 236 19.41 -7.46 13.14
CA GLU A 236 18.71 -8.73 13.00
C GLU A 236 17.86 -8.77 11.72
N CYS A 237 17.16 -7.69 11.40
CA CYS A 237 16.45 -7.56 10.12
C CYS A 237 17.40 -7.74 8.93
N ALA A 238 18.55 -7.07 8.98
CA ALA A 238 19.57 -7.19 7.95
C ALA A 238 20.18 -8.61 7.89
N ALA A 239 20.36 -9.28 9.03
CA ALA A 239 20.83 -10.67 9.10
C ALA A 239 19.83 -11.61 8.42
N GLY A 240 18.53 -11.49 8.73
CA GLY A 240 17.48 -12.31 8.12
C GLY A 240 17.44 -12.17 6.59
N ALA A 241 17.59 -10.96 6.06
CA ALA A 241 17.68 -10.77 4.61
C ALA A 241 18.91 -11.45 4.00
N ARG A 242 20.08 -11.36 4.67
CA ARG A 242 21.33 -12.02 4.21
C ARG A 242 21.24 -13.55 4.23
N GLU A 243 20.52 -14.14 5.17
CA GLU A 243 20.32 -15.60 5.26
C GLU A 243 19.68 -16.17 3.98
N LEU A 244 18.87 -15.37 3.28
CA LEU A 244 18.31 -15.74 1.99
C LEU A 244 19.20 -15.32 0.80
N GLY A 245 20.43 -14.87 1.04
CA GLY A 245 21.38 -14.48 0.01
C GLY A 245 21.16 -13.06 -0.55
N ALA A 246 20.41 -12.19 0.14
CA ALA A 246 20.25 -10.80 -0.30
C ALA A 246 21.54 -9.99 -0.05
N GLU A 247 21.84 -9.06 -0.96
CA GLU A 247 22.78 -7.97 -0.70
C GLU A 247 22.12 -6.94 0.21
N VAL A 248 22.74 -6.60 1.33
CA VAL A 248 22.11 -5.74 2.33
C VAL A 248 22.93 -4.50 2.63
N ARG A 249 22.30 -3.34 2.56
CA ARG A 249 22.81 -2.08 3.10
C ARG A 249 22.09 -1.73 4.40
N LEU A 250 22.83 -1.69 5.50
CA LEU A 250 22.35 -1.15 6.77
C LEU A 250 22.74 0.33 6.81
N ARG A 251 21.74 1.21 7.06
CA ARG A 251 21.88 2.67 7.04
C ARG A 251 21.20 3.27 8.26
N ARG A 252 21.79 4.35 8.79
CA ARG A 252 21.12 5.18 9.81
C ARG A 252 20.46 6.39 9.14
N VAL A 253 19.37 6.85 9.70
CA VAL A 253 18.80 8.15 9.32
C VAL A 253 19.88 9.22 9.57
N PRO A 254 20.11 10.15 8.62
CA PRO A 254 21.04 11.26 8.85
C PRO A 254 20.68 12.03 10.12
N ASP A 255 21.68 12.47 10.86
CA ASP A 255 21.48 13.36 12.01
C ASP A 255 20.98 14.72 11.45
N GLY A 256 19.65 14.90 11.40
CA GLY A 256 19.03 16.20 11.16
C GLY A 256 19.27 17.12 12.35
N ALA A 257 18.99 18.41 12.17
CA ALA A 257 19.13 19.42 13.20
C ALA A 257 18.65 18.91 14.57
N THR A 258 19.43 19.15 15.59
CA THR A 258 19.22 18.79 16.99
C THR A 258 17.75 18.80 17.40
N VAL A 259 17.25 17.65 17.81
CA VAL A 259 15.91 17.54 18.40
C VAL A 259 15.81 18.56 19.57
N PRO A 260 14.90 19.55 19.53
CA PRO A 260 14.71 20.45 20.65
C PRO A 260 14.37 19.63 21.90
N GLY A 261 15.14 19.81 22.96
CA GLY A 261 14.97 19.05 24.21
C GLY A 261 16.12 18.10 24.54
N GLY A 262 17.20 18.09 23.77
CA GLY A 262 18.49 17.52 24.19
C GLY A 262 18.50 16.01 24.46
N ALA A 263 17.61 15.22 23.88
CA ALA A 263 17.69 13.76 23.97
C ALA A 263 18.99 13.29 23.29
N ARG A 264 20.03 13.11 24.09
CA ARG A 264 21.29 12.53 23.61
C ARG A 264 21.08 11.08 23.26
N SER A 265 21.64 10.66 22.13
CA SER A 265 21.71 9.25 21.78
C SER A 265 22.33 8.46 22.93
N THR A 266 21.64 7.41 23.39
CA THR A 266 22.17 6.46 24.37
C THR A 266 23.01 5.37 23.70
N VAL A 267 23.18 5.43 22.38
CA VAL A 267 24.00 4.48 21.61
C VAL A 267 25.46 4.68 22.00
N LYS A 268 26.04 3.65 22.61
CA LYS A 268 27.47 3.65 22.99
C LYS A 268 28.32 3.23 21.78
N GLY A 269 29.35 4.02 21.47
CA GLY A 269 30.31 3.73 20.41
C GLY A 269 30.09 4.53 19.11
N PRO A 270 31.02 4.41 18.16
CA PRO A 270 30.89 5.09 16.87
C PRO A 270 29.66 4.57 16.11
N PRO A 271 29.03 5.38 15.23
CA PRO A 271 27.89 4.94 14.45
C PRO A 271 28.26 3.73 13.61
N SER A 272 27.58 2.60 13.85
CA SER A 272 27.85 1.32 13.19
C SER A 272 27.33 1.24 11.75
N ALA A 273 26.65 2.29 11.26
CA ALA A 273 26.10 2.35 9.92
C ALA A 273 26.31 3.74 9.29
N LEU A 274 26.53 3.76 7.98
CA LEU A 274 26.62 5.00 7.21
C LEU A 274 25.25 5.72 7.16
N PRO A 275 25.23 7.05 6.99
CA PRO A 275 23.99 7.78 6.77
C PRO A 275 23.25 7.27 5.52
N ALA A 276 21.93 7.18 5.62
CA ALA A 276 21.07 6.84 4.51
C ALA A 276 21.06 7.97 3.47
N THR A 277 21.04 7.59 2.22
CA THR A 277 20.94 8.52 1.09
C THR A 277 19.83 8.07 0.14
N LYS A 278 19.33 8.99 -0.71
CA LYS A 278 18.41 8.65 -1.79
C LYS A 278 18.95 7.50 -2.67
N ARG A 279 20.29 7.49 -2.93
CA ARG A 279 20.94 6.43 -3.73
C ARG A 279 20.85 5.05 -3.09
N ASP A 280 20.79 4.95 -1.76
CA ASP A 280 20.59 3.67 -1.09
C ASP A 280 19.18 3.12 -1.32
N LEU A 281 18.18 4.01 -1.40
CA LEU A 281 16.81 3.64 -1.71
C LEU A 281 16.65 3.32 -3.21
N GLU A 282 17.30 4.07 -4.09
CA GLU A 282 17.31 3.80 -5.54
C GLU A 282 17.93 2.43 -5.85
N TRP A 283 19.01 2.07 -5.14
CA TRP A 283 19.71 0.80 -5.30
C TRP A 283 18.86 -0.39 -4.86
N ALA A 284 18.02 -0.23 -3.84
CA ALA A 284 17.28 -1.32 -3.21
C ALA A 284 16.14 -1.86 -4.10
N ASP A 285 15.85 -3.15 -3.97
CA ASP A 285 14.64 -3.81 -4.44
C ASP A 285 13.56 -3.83 -3.34
N ALA A 286 14.02 -3.82 -2.06
CA ALA A 286 13.16 -3.67 -0.88
C ALA A 286 13.79 -2.76 0.16
N VAL A 287 12.95 -2.05 0.94
CA VAL A 287 13.39 -1.16 2.01
C VAL A 287 12.63 -1.47 3.31
N VAL A 288 13.37 -1.55 4.42
CA VAL A 288 12.77 -1.70 5.75
C VAL A 288 13.16 -0.51 6.62
N PHE A 289 12.17 0.17 7.21
CA PHE A 289 12.39 1.32 8.07
C PHE A 289 12.22 0.96 9.53
N GLY A 290 13.21 1.31 10.37
CA GLY A 290 13.19 1.10 11.81
C GLY A 290 13.16 2.42 12.59
N SER A 291 12.26 2.56 13.56
CA SER A 291 12.10 3.78 14.33
C SER A 291 11.82 3.53 15.80
N LEU A 292 12.31 4.44 16.67
CA LEU A 292 11.69 4.65 17.96
C LEU A 292 10.35 5.36 17.72
N ALA A 293 9.29 4.89 18.37
CA ALA A 293 7.99 5.52 18.31
C ALA A 293 7.67 6.24 19.64
N ARG A 294 7.16 7.44 19.55
CA ARG A 294 6.72 8.25 20.69
C ARG A 294 5.39 8.93 20.36
N LEU A 295 4.48 8.96 21.33
CA LEU A 295 3.15 9.57 21.15
C LEU A 295 2.39 9.03 19.95
N GLY A 296 2.57 7.73 19.62
CA GLY A 296 1.92 7.08 18.49
C GLY A 296 2.48 7.44 17.10
N ALA A 297 3.62 8.14 17.03
CA ALA A 297 4.25 8.57 15.80
C ALA A 297 5.70 8.05 15.67
N PRO A 298 6.23 7.84 14.47
CA PRO A 298 7.64 7.58 14.26
C PRO A 298 8.48 8.80 14.67
N ALA A 299 9.77 8.58 14.93
CA ALA A 299 10.69 9.64 15.29
C ALA A 299 10.80 10.70 14.18
N ALA A 300 10.77 11.98 14.55
CA ALA A 300 10.81 13.09 13.61
C ALA A 300 11.95 13.01 12.57
N PRO A 301 13.19 12.64 12.91
CA PRO A 301 14.24 12.52 11.88
C PRO A 301 13.94 11.49 10.79
N LEU A 302 13.20 10.40 11.09
CA LEU A 302 12.77 9.47 10.05
C LEU A 302 11.69 10.10 9.16
N VAL A 303 10.75 10.83 9.74
CA VAL A 303 9.72 11.56 8.99
C VAL A 303 10.37 12.60 8.07
N ASP A 304 11.29 13.40 8.60
CA ASP A 304 12.04 14.40 7.84
C ASP A 304 12.81 13.77 6.67
N PHE A 305 13.46 12.63 6.90
CA PHE A 305 14.15 11.89 5.83
C PHE A 305 13.19 11.43 4.73
N LEU A 306 12.02 10.91 5.09
CA LEU A 306 11.02 10.45 4.13
C LEU A 306 10.36 11.61 3.38
N GLN A 307 10.10 12.74 4.04
CA GLN A 307 9.51 13.94 3.43
C GLN A 307 10.46 14.65 2.44
N GLN A 308 11.75 14.40 2.51
CA GLN A 308 12.72 14.89 1.52
C GLN A 308 12.71 14.07 0.21
N LEU A 309 12.02 12.93 0.20
CA LEU A 309 11.89 12.12 -1.01
C LEU A 309 10.79 12.72 -1.91
N PRO A 310 10.96 12.66 -3.25
CA PRO A 310 9.93 13.15 -4.15
C PRO A 310 8.68 12.28 -4.03
N GLU A 311 7.53 12.91 -4.06
CA GLU A 311 6.24 12.22 -4.19
C GLU A 311 6.10 11.62 -5.60
N GLY A 312 5.33 10.53 -5.69
CA GLY A 312 5.04 9.87 -6.96
C GLY A 312 6.21 9.07 -7.52
N ALA A 313 6.86 9.55 -8.57
CA ALA A 313 7.98 8.88 -9.24
C ALA A 313 9.28 9.03 -8.44
N GLY A 314 9.35 8.39 -7.28
CA GLY A 314 10.47 8.47 -6.35
C GLY A 314 11.28 7.16 -6.22
N PRO A 315 12.27 7.17 -5.33
CA PRO A 315 13.15 6.02 -5.11
C PRO A 315 12.46 4.80 -4.49
N LEU A 316 11.24 4.95 -3.99
CA LEU A 316 10.42 3.87 -3.41
C LEU A 316 9.37 3.31 -4.38
N THR A 317 9.14 3.95 -5.52
CA THR A 317 8.10 3.56 -6.47
C THR A 317 8.20 2.10 -6.88
N ASP A 318 7.10 1.35 -6.72
CA ASP A 318 6.96 -0.07 -7.05
C ASP A 318 7.90 -1.02 -6.27
N LYS A 319 8.56 -0.54 -5.22
CA LYS A 319 9.44 -1.36 -4.37
C LYS A 319 8.72 -1.89 -3.15
N ALA A 320 9.11 -3.07 -2.70
CA ALA A 320 8.65 -3.59 -1.42
C ALA A 320 9.10 -2.68 -0.27
N ALA A 321 8.19 -2.32 0.61
CA ALA A 321 8.52 -1.54 1.79
C ALA A 321 7.80 -2.07 3.04
N SER A 322 8.49 -2.00 4.18
CA SER A 322 7.95 -2.44 5.47
C SER A 322 8.61 -1.63 6.60
N SER A 323 8.14 -1.78 7.83
CA SER A 323 8.68 -1.06 8.97
C SER A 323 8.62 -1.84 10.27
N PHE A 324 9.51 -1.51 11.21
CA PHE A 324 9.47 -1.99 12.60
C PHE A 324 9.65 -0.83 13.57
N VAL A 325 9.15 -0.98 14.78
CA VAL A 325 9.21 0.08 15.80
C VAL A 325 9.60 -0.43 17.18
N VAL A 326 10.17 0.48 17.97
CA VAL A 326 10.37 0.32 19.40
C VAL A 326 9.55 1.38 20.12
N THR A 327 8.81 1.00 21.16
CA THR A 327 7.98 1.88 21.98
C THR A 327 8.41 1.87 23.43
N PRO A 328 8.11 2.90 24.24
CA PRO A 328 8.40 2.87 25.67
C PRO A 328 7.64 1.78 26.42
N GLN A 329 6.36 1.56 26.08
CA GLN A 329 5.43 0.63 26.73
C GLN A 329 4.66 -0.17 25.66
N PRO A 330 4.13 -1.38 25.98
CA PRO A 330 3.12 -2.04 25.16
C PRO A 330 1.91 -1.10 24.96
N HIS A 331 1.29 -1.15 23.80
CA HIS A 331 0.14 -0.30 23.46
C HIS A 331 0.39 1.22 23.54
N ALA A 332 1.67 1.64 23.58
CA ALA A 332 2.06 3.05 23.55
C ALA A 332 2.21 3.60 22.12
N GLY A 333 1.36 3.12 21.19
CA GLY A 333 1.31 3.58 19.81
C GLY A 333 2.21 2.81 18.84
N SER A 334 2.55 1.54 19.12
CA SER A 334 3.31 0.71 18.18
C SER A 334 2.59 0.53 16.84
N GLU A 335 1.31 0.19 16.88
CA GLU A 335 0.48 0.04 15.68
C GLU A 335 0.31 1.37 14.96
N SER A 336 -0.04 2.44 15.70
CA SER A 336 -0.24 3.77 15.13
C SER A 336 1.01 4.30 14.42
N ALA A 337 2.18 4.10 15.01
CA ALA A 337 3.45 4.54 14.43
C ALA A 337 3.81 3.72 13.16
N LEU A 338 3.56 2.41 13.16
CA LEU A 338 3.75 1.57 11.97
C LEU A 338 2.81 2.00 10.84
N LEU A 339 1.53 2.23 11.15
CA LEU A 339 0.55 2.72 10.17
C LEU A 339 0.94 4.11 9.66
N ALA A 340 1.43 5.02 10.51
CA ALA A 340 1.92 6.33 10.08
C ALA A 340 3.11 6.20 9.10
N ILE A 341 4.04 5.28 9.32
CA ILE A 341 5.10 5.01 8.35
C ILE A 341 4.51 4.47 7.05
N HIS A 342 3.54 3.55 7.10
CA HIS A 342 2.89 3.03 5.90
C HIS A 342 2.22 4.13 5.07
N HIS A 343 1.60 5.13 5.71
CA HIS A 343 1.03 6.28 5.00
C HIS A 343 2.11 7.03 4.21
N LEU A 344 3.26 7.32 4.82
CA LEU A 344 4.40 7.95 4.13
C LEU A 344 4.92 7.09 2.96
N LEU A 345 4.95 5.76 3.13
CA LEU A 345 5.39 4.84 2.09
C LEU A 345 4.45 4.85 0.87
N PHE A 346 3.14 5.00 1.06
CA PHE A 346 2.19 5.16 -0.05
C PHE A 346 2.44 6.45 -0.84
N HIS A 347 2.73 7.56 -0.18
CA HIS A 347 3.11 8.82 -0.85
C HIS A 347 4.41 8.66 -1.66
N GLY A 348 5.30 7.77 -1.25
CA GLY A 348 6.48 7.39 -2.02
C GLY A 348 6.23 6.36 -3.14
N GLY A 349 4.99 5.91 -3.35
CA GLY A 349 4.61 4.93 -4.36
C GLY A 349 5.06 3.49 -4.06
N ALA A 350 5.37 3.16 -2.81
CA ALA A 350 5.83 1.84 -2.41
C ALA A 350 4.69 0.79 -2.39
N VAL A 351 5.07 -0.47 -2.57
CA VAL A 351 4.24 -1.65 -2.24
C VAL A 351 4.45 -1.98 -0.77
N VAL A 352 3.45 -1.76 0.06
CA VAL A 352 3.56 -1.96 1.51
C VAL A 352 3.34 -3.42 1.85
N ALA A 353 4.40 -4.09 2.31
CA ALA A 353 4.46 -5.53 2.53
C ALA A 353 4.98 -5.89 3.93
N PRO A 354 4.21 -5.62 5.01
CA PRO A 354 4.59 -5.99 6.36
C PRO A 354 4.56 -7.51 6.56
N PRO A 355 5.05 -8.03 7.70
CA PRO A 355 5.07 -9.47 7.97
C PRO A 355 3.68 -10.09 8.01
N GLY A 356 2.65 -9.36 8.46
CA GLY A 356 1.34 -9.94 8.72
C GLY A 356 1.42 -11.10 9.71
N TYR A 357 0.50 -12.03 9.59
CA TYR A 357 0.49 -13.29 10.36
C TYR A 357 0.97 -14.47 9.51
N THR A 358 2.06 -14.28 8.79
CA THR A 358 2.57 -15.28 7.83
C THR A 358 3.64 -16.20 8.42
N ASP A 359 4.08 -15.92 9.65
CA ASP A 359 5.05 -16.74 10.38
C ASP A 359 4.72 -16.80 11.88
N PRO A 360 4.96 -17.95 12.56
CA PRO A 360 4.75 -18.09 14.01
C PRO A 360 5.51 -17.07 14.86
N ALA A 361 6.69 -16.60 14.42
CA ALA A 361 7.48 -15.60 15.13
C ALA A 361 6.71 -14.30 15.33
N SER A 362 5.87 -13.90 14.37
CA SER A 362 5.01 -12.71 14.49
C SER A 362 4.06 -12.81 15.69
N PHE A 363 3.44 -13.99 15.92
CA PHE A 363 2.58 -14.22 17.07
C PHE A 363 3.37 -14.27 18.39
N ALA A 364 4.51 -14.96 18.40
CA ALA A 364 5.36 -15.08 19.58
C ALA A 364 5.89 -13.71 20.05
N ALA A 365 6.07 -12.75 19.13
CA ALA A 365 6.49 -11.38 19.41
C ALA A 365 5.35 -10.42 19.80
N GLY A 366 4.14 -10.92 20.04
CA GLY A 366 2.97 -10.14 20.44
C GLY A 366 1.95 -9.88 19.33
N GLY A 367 2.15 -10.41 18.12
CA GLY A 367 1.13 -10.46 17.07
C GLY A 367 0.81 -9.13 16.39
N ASN A 368 1.79 -8.29 16.11
CA ASN A 368 1.56 -7.05 15.37
C ASN A 368 1.65 -7.32 13.85
N PRO A 369 0.55 -7.22 13.08
CA PRO A 369 0.55 -7.54 11.65
C PRO A 369 1.18 -6.46 10.77
N TYR A 370 1.32 -5.24 11.29
CA TYR A 370 1.80 -4.08 10.55
C TYR A 370 3.34 -3.99 10.53
N GLY A 371 4.02 -4.74 11.40
CA GLY A 371 5.47 -4.75 11.50
C GLY A 371 5.94 -5.28 12.84
N SER A 372 7.20 -5.67 12.96
CA SER A 372 7.77 -6.10 14.23
C SER A 372 7.81 -4.93 15.22
N ALA A 373 7.46 -5.20 16.48
CA ALA A 373 7.46 -4.19 17.53
C ALA A 373 8.10 -4.73 18.81
N HIS A 374 8.76 -3.85 19.57
CA HIS A 374 9.28 -4.16 20.91
C HIS A 374 8.98 -3.01 21.87
N ALA A 375 8.63 -3.33 23.12
CA ALA A 375 8.43 -2.34 24.18
C ALA A 375 9.61 -2.34 25.16
N LEU A 376 10.20 -1.16 25.40
CA LEU A 376 11.36 -0.99 26.31
C LEU A 376 11.07 -1.41 27.76
N SER A 377 9.80 -1.34 28.18
CA SER A 377 9.38 -1.85 29.50
C SER A 377 9.53 -3.35 29.66
N HIS A 378 9.61 -4.11 28.56
CA HIS A 378 9.91 -5.53 28.55
C HIS A 378 11.40 -5.84 28.60
N GLY A 379 12.24 -4.82 28.66
CA GLY A 379 13.70 -4.89 28.70
C GLY A 379 14.35 -3.97 27.68
N ALA A 380 15.53 -3.45 28.03
CA ALA A 380 16.29 -2.56 27.15
C ALA A 380 16.82 -3.25 25.88
N LEU A 381 16.91 -4.59 25.88
CA LEU A 381 17.21 -5.39 24.70
C LEU A 381 15.93 -6.11 24.22
N PRO A 382 15.77 -6.30 22.91
CA PRO A 382 14.64 -7.04 22.37
C PRO A 382 14.64 -8.48 22.87
N SER A 383 13.43 -9.02 23.16
CA SER A 383 13.29 -10.43 23.49
C SER A 383 13.72 -11.32 22.31
N PRO A 384 14.08 -12.60 22.56
CA PRO A 384 14.36 -13.54 21.48
C PRO A 384 13.24 -13.63 20.45
N ALA A 385 11.97 -13.60 20.89
CA ALA A 385 10.82 -13.62 20.01
C ALA A 385 10.74 -12.35 19.12
N ALA A 386 11.03 -11.17 19.67
CA ALA A 386 11.05 -9.92 18.90
C ALA A 386 12.20 -9.91 17.87
N LEU A 387 13.35 -10.49 18.22
CA LEU A 387 14.49 -10.64 17.30
C LEU A 387 14.13 -11.60 16.16
N GLU A 388 13.51 -12.74 16.46
CA GLU A 388 13.08 -13.70 15.45
C GLU A 388 12.03 -13.10 14.50
N ALA A 389 11.06 -12.36 15.03
CA ALA A 389 10.04 -11.71 14.22
C ALA A 389 10.64 -10.66 13.26
N VAL A 390 11.60 -9.85 13.73
CA VAL A 390 12.24 -8.85 12.87
C VAL A 390 13.23 -9.48 11.89
N ARG A 391 13.86 -10.60 12.24
CA ARG A 391 14.66 -11.43 11.33
C ARG A 391 13.81 -11.97 10.20
N TYR A 392 12.66 -12.57 10.53
CA TYR A 392 11.67 -13.02 9.54
C TYR A 392 11.19 -11.85 8.65
N GLN A 393 10.96 -10.68 9.22
CA GLN A 393 10.59 -9.49 8.42
C GLN A 393 11.66 -9.13 7.39
N GLY A 394 12.94 -9.25 7.74
CA GLY A 394 14.06 -9.07 6.80
C GLY A 394 14.07 -10.11 5.68
N GLN A 395 13.85 -11.39 6.02
CA GLN A 395 13.71 -12.48 5.05
C GLN A 395 12.55 -12.20 4.08
N ARG A 396 11.38 -11.81 4.61
CA ARG A 396 10.21 -11.47 3.83
C ARG A 396 10.46 -10.29 2.89
N ALA A 397 11.14 -9.24 3.37
CA ALA A 397 11.52 -8.10 2.53
C ALA A 397 12.40 -8.54 1.34
N ALA A 398 13.37 -9.42 1.56
CA ALA A 398 14.21 -9.96 0.49
C ALA A 398 13.40 -10.74 -0.55
N VAL A 399 12.49 -11.62 -0.10
CA VAL A 399 11.64 -12.41 -1.00
C VAL A 399 10.69 -11.53 -1.82
N VAL A 400 9.99 -10.59 -1.16
CA VAL A 400 9.05 -9.69 -1.85
C VAL A 400 9.81 -8.76 -2.80
N GLY A 401 10.97 -8.25 -2.40
CA GLY A 401 11.84 -7.45 -3.26
C GLY A 401 12.28 -8.20 -4.53
N ASP A 402 12.70 -9.47 -4.41
CA ASP A 402 13.02 -10.30 -5.56
C ASP A 402 11.82 -10.53 -6.49
N LEU A 403 10.63 -10.73 -5.94
CA LEU A 403 9.40 -10.93 -6.70
C LEU A 403 8.97 -9.66 -7.44
N LEU A 404 9.12 -8.50 -6.82
CA LEU A 404 8.73 -7.21 -7.40
C LEU A 404 9.79 -6.64 -8.36
N ARG A 405 11.04 -7.09 -8.28
CA ARG A 405 12.11 -6.64 -9.17
C ARG A 405 11.74 -6.87 -10.63
N ARG A 406 11.68 -5.77 -11.39
CA ARG A 406 11.37 -5.81 -12.82
C ARG A 406 12.56 -6.36 -13.59
N THR A 407 12.32 -7.37 -14.42
CA THR A 407 13.30 -7.89 -15.36
C THR A 407 13.38 -7.08 -16.65
N ASP A 408 12.30 -6.36 -17.03
CA ASP A 408 12.27 -5.48 -18.21
C ASP A 408 11.25 -4.36 -18.00
N ARG A 409 11.70 -3.13 -17.93
CA ARG A 409 10.84 -1.94 -18.01
C ARG A 409 10.68 -1.51 -19.48
N ALA A 410 9.66 -2.03 -20.16
CA ALA A 410 9.00 -1.20 -21.15
C ALA A 410 8.02 -0.27 -20.38
N PRO A 411 8.08 1.06 -20.55
CA PRO A 411 7.07 1.93 -19.94
C PRO A 411 5.72 1.55 -20.53
N CYS A 412 4.79 1.15 -19.66
CA CYS A 412 3.43 0.87 -20.05
C CYS A 412 2.74 2.20 -20.37
N ARG A 413 2.90 2.65 -21.61
CA ARG A 413 2.03 3.68 -22.17
C ARG A 413 0.85 2.94 -22.78
N LEU A 414 -0.31 2.96 -22.13
CA LEU A 414 -1.56 2.72 -22.83
C LEU A 414 -1.62 3.76 -23.96
N PRO A 415 -1.98 3.39 -25.19
CA PRO A 415 -2.23 4.37 -26.22
C PRO A 415 -3.36 5.27 -25.71
N VAL A 416 -3.03 6.54 -25.46
CA VAL A 416 -4.04 7.57 -25.22
C VAL A 416 -4.85 7.63 -26.52
N SER A 417 -6.10 7.17 -26.47
CA SER A 417 -7.01 7.25 -27.59
C SER A 417 -7.10 8.71 -28.01
N GLY A 418 -6.62 8.97 -29.22
CA GLY A 418 -6.71 10.17 -30.03
C GLY A 418 -6.90 11.50 -29.32
N THR A 419 -5.84 12.30 -29.24
CA THR A 419 -5.96 13.74 -29.15
C THR A 419 -6.76 14.25 -30.34
N ARG A 420 -8.06 14.48 -30.17
CA ARG A 420 -8.76 15.47 -30.99
C ARG A 420 -8.23 16.83 -30.53
N GLU A 421 -7.42 17.45 -31.37
CA GLU A 421 -7.13 18.87 -31.27
C GLU A 421 -8.46 19.62 -31.40
N ASP A 422 -8.84 20.33 -30.33
CA ASP A 422 -9.97 21.23 -30.32
C ASP A 422 -9.45 22.61 -30.79
N PRO A 423 -9.90 23.18 -31.97
CA PRO A 423 -9.30 24.35 -32.55
C PRO A 423 -9.85 25.66 -32.03
N HIS A 424 -10.47 25.76 -30.88
CA HIS A 424 -11.03 26.99 -30.32
C HIS A 424 -10.70 27.22 -28.86
N ILE A 425 -9.49 27.68 -28.57
CA ILE A 425 -9.20 28.47 -27.36
C ILE A 425 -8.48 29.75 -27.79
N GLU A 426 -9.25 30.78 -28.01
CA GLU A 426 -8.75 32.15 -28.16
C GLU A 426 -8.21 32.68 -26.83
N HIS A 427 -6.92 33.00 -26.82
CA HIS A 427 -6.28 33.71 -25.72
C HIS A 427 -6.68 35.19 -25.74
N THR A 428 -7.68 35.58 -24.97
CA THR A 428 -7.94 37.02 -24.71
C THR A 428 -6.95 37.53 -23.65
N ARG A 429 -5.96 38.26 -24.12
CA ARG A 429 -5.10 39.08 -23.24
C ARG A 429 -5.95 40.18 -22.60
N ARG A 430 -6.03 40.20 -21.29
CA ARG A 430 -6.58 41.31 -20.52
C ARG A 430 -5.53 42.42 -20.42
N THR A 431 -5.74 43.55 -21.12
CA THR A 431 -5.01 44.78 -20.94
C THR A 431 -5.45 45.49 -19.67
N ASP A 432 -4.47 45.79 -18.81
CA ASP A 432 -4.62 46.71 -17.68
C ASP A 432 -5.16 48.08 -18.12
N ARG A 433 -6.23 48.53 -17.50
CA ARG A 433 -6.59 49.93 -17.40
C ARG A 433 -6.76 50.35 -15.96
N THR A 434 -5.74 51.03 -15.49
CA THR A 434 -5.77 51.87 -14.29
C THR A 434 -6.85 52.98 -14.46
N HIS A 435 -7.78 53.07 -13.52
CA HIS A 435 -8.59 54.27 -13.32
C HIS A 435 -8.39 54.80 -11.90
N HIS A 436 -7.77 56.00 -11.87
CA HIS A 436 -7.80 56.93 -10.78
C HIS A 436 -9.26 57.25 -10.36
N ILE A 437 -9.55 57.19 -9.11
CA ILE A 437 -10.71 57.91 -8.53
C ILE A 437 -10.20 58.82 -7.44
N ALA A 438 -10.28 60.13 -7.75
CA ALA A 438 -10.10 61.20 -6.83
C ALA A 438 -11.30 61.31 -5.88
N GLY A 439 -11.03 61.68 -4.62
CA GLY A 439 -12.04 61.87 -3.61
C GLY A 439 -12.96 63.07 -3.80
N LYS A 440 -14.10 63.01 -3.11
CA LYS A 440 -14.76 64.18 -2.51
C LYS A 440 -15.53 63.76 -1.27
N ALA A 441 -15.17 64.40 -0.17
CA ALA A 441 -15.96 64.43 1.05
C ALA A 441 -17.13 65.46 0.86
N THR A 442 -18.22 65.20 1.59
CA THR A 442 -19.08 66.10 2.34
C THR A 442 -20.54 65.58 2.34
N SER A 443 -21.07 65.30 3.38
CA SER A 443 -22.04 65.77 4.39
C SER A 443 -22.61 64.58 5.17
#